data_044fe92618c0563cc4cedff037719bb4
#
_entry.id   044fe92618c0563cc4cedff037719bb4
#
_cell.length_a   1.000
_cell.length_b   1.000
_cell.length_c   1.000
_cell.angle_alpha   90.00
_cell.angle_beta   90.00
_cell.angle_gamma   90.00
#
_symmetry.space_group_name_H-M   'P 1'
#
loop_
_entity.id
_entity.type
_entity.pdbx_description
1 polymer ?
#
loop_
_entity_poly.entity_id
_entity_poly.type
_entity_poly.pdbx_seq_one_letter_code
_entity_poly.pdbx_strand_id
1 'polypeptide(L)'
;LVTDDGWHFYDDSLTSAEVVKLLYKAILDASVEASNGETLILGCNTIGHLGAGYMHINRTGDDTSGVIWERTRFMGVNTLAFRLPQHGKFYEIDADCVGIDGGISWSMNKQWADVLAKSGTPLFISVRPNILDETEKQELHEILKVASKQEHHVIPVDWEETTCPEHWQDKDHDIDCKYQWFEETGLKFNPN
;
A
#
# COMPACT_ATOMS: atom_id res chain seq x y z
N LEU A 1 18.47 10.26 3.07
CA LEU A 1 19.54 10.07 4.06
C LEU A 1 20.71 9.49 3.34
N VAL A 2 21.58 10.35 2.94
CA VAL A 2 22.63 10.05 2.01
C VAL A 2 23.94 9.94 2.74
N THR A 3 24.67 8.96 2.41
CA THR A 3 26.05 8.81 2.78
C THR A 3 26.92 9.07 1.54
N ASP A 4 26.90 10.29 1.04
CA ASP A 4 27.93 10.70 0.10
C ASP A 4 29.24 10.89 0.84
N ASP A 5 30.36 10.62 0.20
CA ASP A 5 31.68 10.88 0.78
C ASP A 5 31.77 12.34 1.24
N GLY A 6 32.05 12.53 2.53
CA GLY A 6 32.12 13.85 3.15
C GLY A 6 30.85 14.29 3.94
N TRP A 7 29.81 13.48 3.99
CA TRP A 7 28.70 13.72 4.94
C TRP A 7 29.11 13.31 6.35
N HIS A 8 28.87 14.21 7.30
CA HIS A 8 29.03 13.94 8.71
C HIS A 8 27.71 14.19 9.42
N PHE A 9 27.27 13.26 10.24
CA PHE A 9 26.16 13.49 11.17
C PHE A 9 26.64 14.40 12.32
N TYR A 10 25.68 15.04 12.99
CA TYR A 10 25.99 15.82 14.20
C TYR A 10 26.71 14.97 15.26
N ASP A 11 26.35 13.69 15.35
CA ASP A 11 27.02 12.70 16.18
C ASP A 11 27.53 11.57 15.29
N ASP A 12 28.82 11.60 14.97
CA ASP A 12 29.50 10.61 14.11
C ASP A 12 29.69 9.25 14.80
N SER A 13 29.37 9.13 16.10
CA SER A 13 29.37 7.83 16.80
C SER A 13 28.17 6.96 16.44
N LEU A 14 27.13 7.54 15.84
CA LEU A 14 25.91 6.85 15.44
C LEU A 14 25.98 6.29 14.01
N THR A 15 25.43 5.11 13.83
CA THR A 15 25.20 4.57 12.50
C THR A 15 24.02 5.27 11.81
N SER A 16 23.97 5.21 10.47
CA SER A 16 22.83 5.76 9.71
C SER A 16 21.49 5.18 10.16
N ALA A 17 21.45 3.90 10.53
CA ALA A 17 20.24 3.27 11.04
C ALA A 17 19.79 3.84 12.39
N GLU A 18 20.73 4.11 13.28
CA GLU A 18 20.44 4.73 14.58
C GLU A 18 19.93 6.16 14.41
N VAL A 19 20.54 6.95 13.51
CA VAL A 19 20.07 8.31 13.20
C VAL A 19 18.63 8.28 12.66
N VAL A 20 18.31 7.37 11.73
CA VAL A 20 16.95 7.20 11.20
C VAL A 20 15.95 6.81 12.30
N LYS A 21 16.32 5.88 13.17
CA LYS A 21 15.46 5.46 14.28
C LYS A 21 15.24 6.59 15.30
N LEU A 22 16.27 7.41 15.58
CA LEU A 22 16.11 8.59 16.42
C LEU A 22 15.12 9.59 15.82
N LEU A 23 15.17 9.82 14.49
CA LEU A 23 14.20 10.66 13.80
C LEU A 23 12.77 10.10 13.94
N TYR A 24 12.58 8.82 13.67
CA TYR A 24 11.25 8.19 13.77
C TYR A 24 10.72 8.22 15.20
N LYS A 25 11.61 7.98 16.18
CA LYS A 25 11.26 8.10 17.59
C LYS A 25 10.83 9.51 17.96
N ALA A 26 11.56 10.53 17.54
CA ALA A 26 11.21 11.92 17.83
C ALA A 26 9.85 12.31 17.24
N ILE A 27 9.53 11.83 16.02
CA ILE A 27 8.21 12.05 15.40
C ILE A 27 7.11 11.36 16.23
N LEU A 28 7.33 10.10 16.62
CA LEU A 28 6.35 9.36 17.42
C LEU A 28 6.13 10.02 18.78
N ASP A 29 7.21 10.34 19.51
CA ASP A 29 7.13 10.94 20.84
C ASP A 29 6.37 12.28 20.80
N ALA A 30 6.70 13.14 19.84
CA ALA A 30 6.01 14.42 19.67
C ALA A 30 4.53 14.24 19.29
N SER A 31 4.20 13.27 18.45
CA SER A 31 2.82 12.97 18.08
C SER A 31 2.01 12.46 19.27
N VAL A 32 2.58 11.57 20.06
CA VAL A 32 1.94 11.02 21.27
C VAL A 32 1.70 12.13 22.30
N GLU A 33 2.72 12.98 22.54
CA GLU A 33 2.61 14.10 23.47
C GLU A 33 1.53 15.10 23.04
N ALA A 34 1.51 15.48 21.76
CA ALA A 34 0.58 16.49 21.25
C ALA A 34 -0.88 16.01 21.18
N SER A 35 -1.11 14.71 21.02
CA SER A 35 -2.45 14.14 20.78
C SER A 35 -2.95 13.23 21.90
N ASN A 36 -2.23 13.07 22.99
CA ASN A 36 -2.46 12.03 24.01
C ASN A 36 -2.53 10.60 23.42
N GLY A 37 -1.76 10.33 22.37
CA GLY A 37 -1.71 9.03 21.72
C GLY A 37 -2.81 8.78 20.68
N GLU A 38 -3.61 9.78 20.32
CA GLU A 38 -4.70 9.61 19.35
C GLU A 38 -4.26 9.76 17.89
N THR A 39 -3.08 10.34 17.63
CA THR A 39 -2.56 10.53 16.27
C THR A 39 -2.02 9.22 15.69
N LEU A 40 -2.43 8.90 14.46
CA LEU A 40 -1.84 7.85 13.66
C LEU A 40 -0.74 8.43 12.75
N ILE A 41 0.40 7.76 12.71
CA ILE A 41 1.51 8.12 11.84
C ILE A 41 1.52 7.17 10.65
N LEU A 42 1.38 7.75 9.45
CA LEU A 42 1.57 7.05 8.19
C LEU A 42 2.95 7.40 7.65
N GLY A 43 3.83 6.41 7.60
CA GLY A 43 5.15 6.53 7.01
C GLY A 43 5.08 6.40 5.48
N CYS A 44 5.68 7.36 4.78
CA CYS A 44 5.85 7.32 3.33
C CYS A 44 7.32 7.58 3.00
N ASN A 45 7.89 6.85 2.05
CA ASN A 45 9.31 6.89 1.72
C ASN A 45 10.23 6.60 2.93
N THR A 46 9.78 5.76 3.84
CA THR A 46 10.54 5.36 5.02
C THR A 46 11.42 4.15 4.71
N ILE A 47 12.40 3.91 5.57
CA ILE A 47 13.13 2.64 5.56
C ILE A 47 12.28 1.63 6.34
N GLY A 48 11.50 0.82 5.61
CA GLY A 48 10.41 0.03 6.17
C GLY A 48 10.75 -0.74 7.45
N HIS A 49 11.81 -1.55 7.46
CA HIS A 49 12.19 -2.34 8.63
C HIS A 49 12.66 -1.49 9.84
N LEU A 50 13.13 -0.25 9.62
CA LEU A 50 13.45 0.69 10.69
C LEU A 50 12.22 1.43 11.21
N GLY A 51 11.12 1.41 10.45
CA GLY A 51 9.84 2.00 10.84
C GLY A 51 9.02 1.14 11.79
N ALA A 52 9.38 -0.14 11.97
CA ALA A 52 8.69 -1.05 12.87
C ALA A 52 8.67 -0.54 14.32
N GLY A 53 7.48 -0.40 14.89
CA GLY A 53 7.27 0.16 16.24
C GLY A 53 7.26 1.68 16.31
N TYR A 54 7.48 2.39 15.20
CA TYR A 54 7.40 3.85 15.12
C TYR A 54 6.27 4.36 14.22
N MET A 55 5.90 3.58 13.21
CA MET A 55 4.82 3.90 12.29
C MET A 55 3.61 3.01 12.57
N HIS A 56 2.40 3.58 12.54
CA HIS A 56 1.15 2.84 12.65
C HIS A 56 0.77 2.21 11.31
N ILE A 57 0.91 3.00 10.25
CA ILE A 57 0.71 2.59 8.87
C ILE A 57 1.99 2.93 8.11
N ASN A 58 2.39 2.11 7.16
CA ASN A 58 3.58 2.42 6.35
C ASN A 58 3.39 2.00 4.89
N ARG A 59 3.64 2.94 3.99
CA ARG A 59 3.64 2.64 2.56
C ARG A 59 4.84 1.78 2.21
N THR A 60 4.59 0.71 1.47
CA THR A 60 5.56 -0.35 1.19
C THR A 60 6.09 -0.36 -0.22
N GLY A 61 5.43 0.34 -1.15
CA GLY A 61 5.84 0.51 -2.55
C GLY A 61 6.08 1.96 -2.92
N ASP A 62 6.48 2.17 -4.16
CA ASP A 62 6.48 3.49 -4.80
C ASP A 62 5.06 3.87 -5.22
N ASP A 63 4.85 5.10 -5.71
CA ASP A 63 3.54 5.59 -6.10
C ASP A 63 2.88 4.68 -7.14
N THR A 64 1.65 4.28 -6.90
CA THR A 64 0.75 3.75 -7.92
C THR A 64 0.34 4.86 -8.88
N SER A 65 -0.48 4.58 -9.85
CA SER A 65 -0.89 5.56 -10.84
C SER A 65 -2.39 5.49 -11.11
N GLY A 66 -3.06 6.62 -11.27
CA GLY A 66 -4.41 6.69 -11.81
C GLY A 66 -4.46 6.66 -13.35
N VAL A 67 -3.30 6.65 -14.01
CA VAL A 67 -3.18 6.75 -15.47
C VAL A 67 -2.49 5.55 -16.09
N ILE A 68 -1.43 5.03 -15.46
CA ILE A 68 -0.59 3.96 -16.01
C ILE A 68 -0.83 2.68 -15.22
N TRP A 69 -1.60 1.74 -15.79
CA TRP A 69 -1.91 0.48 -15.13
C TRP A 69 -0.67 -0.34 -14.77
N GLU A 70 0.31 -0.43 -15.65
CA GLU A 70 1.56 -1.15 -15.41
C GLU A 70 2.29 -0.67 -14.14
N ARG A 71 2.23 0.64 -13.85
CA ARG A 71 2.80 1.18 -12.62
C ARG A 71 2.02 0.69 -11.39
N THR A 72 0.68 0.72 -11.43
CA THR A 72 -0.17 0.19 -10.35
C THR A 72 0.05 -1.30 -10.14
N ARG A 73 0.20 -2.07 -11.21
CA ARG A 73 0.47 -3.51 -11.14
C ARG A 73 1.80 -3.79 -10.42
N PHE A 74 2.88 -3.10 -10.80
CA PHE A 74 4.20 -3.32 -10.20
C PHE A 74 4.34 -2.68 -8.81
N MET A 75 3.84 -1.47 -8.61
CA MET A 75 4.03 -0.75 -7.35
C MET A 75 2.94 -1.06 -6.32
N GLY A 76 1.76 -1.44 -6.78
CA GLY A 76 0.62 -1.81 -5.94
C GLY A 76 0.50 -3.32 -5.76
N VAL A 77 0.09 -4.05 -6.79
CA VAL A 77 -0.23 -5.49 -6.69
C VAL A 77 0.96 -6.33 -6.25
N ASN A 78 2.12 -6.17 -6.90
CA ASN A 78 3.34 -6.85 -6.50
C ASN A 78 3.71 -6.53 -5.05
N THR A 79 3.71 -5.25 -4.69
CA THR A 79 4.10 -4.82 -3.36
C THR A 79 3.13 -5.32 -2.29
N LEU A 80 1.82 -5.27 -2.54
CA LEU A 80 0.82 -5.87 -1.66
C LEU A 80 1.14 -7.35 -1.42
N ALA A 81 1.32 -8.13 -2.49
CA ALA A 81 1.54 -9.56 -2.39
C ALA A 81 2.77 -9.93 -1.55
N PHE A 82 3.91 -9.29 -1.84
CA PHE A 82 5.19 -9.67 -1.24
C PHE A 82 5.50 -8.95 0.09
N ARG A 83 4.72 -7.93 0.45
CA ARG A 83 4.84 -7.25 1.74
C ARG A 83 3.74 -7.63 2.74
N LEU A 84 2.71 -8.34 2.31
CA LEU A 84 1.60 -8.75 3.17
C LEU A 84 2.03 -9.46 4.46
N PRO A 85 3.12 -10.28 4.51
CA PRO A 85 3.61 -10.85 5.76
C PRO A 85 4.06 -9.84 6.82
N GLN A 86 4.28 -8.57 6.46
CA GLN A 86 4.63 -7.48 7.39
C GLN A 86 3.38 -6.83 8.00
N HIS A 87 2.22 -7.00 7.36
CA HIS A 87 0.95 -6.42 7.79
C HIS A 87 0.55 -6.91 9.18
N GLY A 88 0.18 -5.98 10.06
CA GLY A 88 -0.16 -6.27 11.45
C GLY A 88 1.00 -6.82 12.31
N LYS A 89 2.25 -6.88 11.77
CA LYS A 89 3.45 -7.32 12.50
C LYS A 89 4.41 -6.17 12.74
N PHE A 90 4.72 -5.41 11.71
CA PHE A 90 5.57 -4.22 11.82
C PHE A 90 4.71 -2.96 11.93
N TYR A 91 3.70 -2.88 11.14
CA TYR A 91 2.72 -1.79 10.97
C TYR A 91 1.58 -2.30 10.06
N GLU A 92 0.53 -1.53 9.91
CA GLU A 92 -0.43 -1.75 8.84
C GLU A 92 0.22 -1.36 7.50
N ILE A 93 0.31 -2.29 6.53
CA ILE A 93 0.92 -1.94 5.25
C ILE A 93 -0.05 -1.11 4.40
N ASP A 94 0.50 -0.12 3.72
CA ASP A 94 -0.18 0.69 2.72
C ASP A 94 0.43 0.38 1.35
N ALA A 95 -0.35 -0.20 0.46
CA ALA A 95 0.06 -0.51 -0.90
C ALA A 95 -0.25 0.63 -1.90
N ASP A 96 -0.45 1.84 -1.34
CA ASP A 96 -0.85 3.06 -2.03
C ASP A 96 -2.32 3.08 -2.49
N CYS A 97 -2.75 4.15 -3.10
CA CYS A 97 -4.15 4.42 -3.37
C CYS A 97 -4.64 3.82 -4.71
N VAL A 98 -5.95 3.63 -4.78
CA VAL A 98 -6.66 3.40 -6.04
C VAL A 98 -6.94 4.75 -6.70
N GLY A 99 -6.20 5.06 -7.76
CA GLY A 99 -6.36 6.30 -8.52
C GLY A 99 -7.43 6.17 -9.61
N ILE A 100 -8.55 6.85 -9.45
CA ILE A 100 -9.69 6.81 -10.36
C ILE A 100 -9.84 8.18 -11.03
N ASP A 101 -9.07 8.41 -12.09
CA ASP A 101 -9.08 9.68 -12.83
C ASP A 101 -9.46 9.53 -14.31
N GLY A 102 -9.73 8.31 -14.77
CA GLY A 102 -10.14 7.95 -16.12
C GLY A 102 -9.00 7.48 -17.03
N GLY A 103 -7.76 7.46 -16.56
CA GLY A 103 -6.62 6.92 -17.31
C GLY A 103 -6.56 5.39 -17.27
N ILE A 104 -7.01 4.78 -16.18
CA ILE A 104 -7.16 3.35 -15.99
C ILE A 104 -8.65 3.00 -16.04
N SER A 105 -9.02 1.91 -16.74
CA SER A 105 -10.41 1.46 -16.81
C SER A 105 -10.98 1.13 -15.42
N TRP A 106 -12.28 1.35 -15.23
CA TRP A 106 -12.94 0.99 -13.98
C TRP A 106 -12.79 -0.51 -13.69
N SER A 107 -12.86 -1.36 -14.69
CA SER A 107 -12.70 -2.81 -14.51
C SER A 107 -11.37 -3.20 -13.86
N MET A 108 -10.28 -2.49 -14.17
CA MET A 108 -8.97 -2.70 -13.54
C MET A 108 -8.90 -2.09 -12.15
N ASN A 109 -9.34 -0.83 -12.00
CA ASN A 109 -9.40 -0.17 -10.70
C ASN A 109 -10.31 -0.90 -9.71
N LYS A 110 -11.42 -1.48 -10.18
CA LYS A 110 -12.32 -2.30 -9.36
C LYS A 110 -11.62 -3.54 -8.81
N GLN A 111 -10.86 -4.26 -9.64
CA GLN A 111 -10.09 -5.42 -9.19
C GLN A 111 -9.04 -5.03 -8.15
N TRP A 112 -8.33 -3.92 -8.38
CA TRP A 112 -7.34 -3.40 -7.45
C TRP A 112 -7.96 -2.98 -6.11
N ALA A 113 -9.07 -2.26 -6.15
CA ALA A 113 -9.81 -1.89 -4.94
C ALA A 113 -10.36 -3.11 -4.19
N ASP A 114 -10.85 -4.13 -4.92
CA ASP A 114 -11.41 -5.34 -4.34
C ASP A 114 -10.35 -6.18 -3.59
N VAL A 115 -9.17 -6.38 -4.19
CA VAL A 115 -8.10 -7.12 -3.50
C VAL A 115 -7.60 -6.36 -2.26
N LEU A 116 -7.46 -5.04 -2.33
CA LEU A 116 -7.11 -4.23 -1.16
C LEU A 116 -8.16 -4.37 -0.04
N ALA A 117 -9.44 -4.24 -0.38
CA ALA A 117 -10.54 -4.37 0.58
C ALA A 117 -10.57 -5.75 1.26
N LYS A 118 -10.24 -6.81 0.52
CA LYS A 118 -10.24 -8.19 1.03
C LYS A 118 -8.94 -8.62 1.68
N SER A 119 -7.84 -7.91 1.47
CA SER A 119 -6.56 -8.21 2.11
C SER A 119 -6.49 -7.81 3.58
N GLY A 120 -7.45 -7.00 4.05
CA GLY A 120 -7.46 -6.42 5.40
C GLY A 120 -6.53 -5.22 5.56
N THR A 121 -5.83 -4.79 4.49
CA THR A 121 -4.97 -3.61 4.54
C THR A 121 -5.78 -2.31 4.44
N PRO A 122 -5.26 -1.17 4.88
CA PRO A 122 -5.87 0.12 4.64
C PRO A 122 -6.18 0.35 3.16
N LEU A 123 -7.39 0.80 2.84
CA LEU A 123 -7.82 1.13 1.48
C LEU A 123 -7.90 2.66 1.32
N PHE A 124 -6.99 3.20 0.52
CA PHE A 124 -6.99 4.61 0.13
C PHE A 124 -7.51 4.78 -1.29
N ILE A 125 -8.37 5.76 -1.49
CA ILE A 125 -9.00 6.03 -2.79
C ILE A 125 -8.87 7.49 -3.15
N SER A 126 -8.43 7.76 -4.38
CA SER A 126 -8.40 9.08 -4.99
C SER A 126 -9.29 9.10 -6.21
N VAL A 127 -10.43 9.81 -6.15
CA VAL A 127 -11.44 9.83 -7.22
C VAL A 127 -11.56 11.23 -7.80
N ARG A 128 -11.40 11.36 -9.12
CA ARG A 128 -11.72 12.61 -9.82
C ARG A 128 -13.25 12.83 -9.79
N PRO A 129 -13.73 14.03 -9.44
CA PRO A 129 -15.17 14.31 -9.40
C PRO A 129 -15.87 13.96 -10.73
N ASN A 130 -17.03 13.33 -10.64
CA ASN A 130 -17.90 12.99 -11.77
C ASN A 130 -17.30 12.01 -12.81
N ILE A 131 -16.26 11.25 -12.47
CA ILE A 131 -15.63 10.29 -13.38
C ILE A 131 -16.40 8.95 -13.42
N LEU A 132 -16.97 8.53 -12.33
CA LEU A 132 -17.72 7.29 -12.20
C LEU A 132 -19.20 7.50 -12.53
N ASP A 133 -19.80 6.56 -13.24
CA ASP A 133 -21.26 6.48 -13.39
C ASP A 133 -21.94 5.93 -12.14
N GLU A 134 -23.27 5.84 -12.13
CA GLU A 134 -24.03 5.41 -10.96
C GLU A 134 -23.82 3.92 -10.63
N THR A 135 -23.57 3.07 -11.62
CA THR A 135 -23.28 1.66 -11.42
C THR A 135 -21.90 1.49 -10.79
N GLU A 136 -20.90 2.18 -11.34
CA GLU A 136 -19.53 2.17 -10.84
C GLU A 136 -19.43 2.73 -9.41
N LYS A 137 -20.18 3.79 -9.10
CA LYS A 137 -20.31 4.31 -7.73
C LYS A 137 -20.89 3.29 -6.77
N GLN A 138 -21.94 2.56 -7.19
CA GLN A 138 -22.54 1.52 -6.36
C GLN A 138 -21.56 0.38 -6.11
N GLU A 139 -20.82 -0.05 -7.15
CA GLU A 139 -19.79 -1.08 -7.03
C GLU A 139 -18.67 -0.65 -6.08
N LEU A 140 -18.19 0.59 -6.19
CA LEU A 140 -17.22 1.17 -5.27
C LEU A 140 -17.74 1.18 -3.83
N HIS A 141 -19.02 1.55 -3.65
CA HIS A 141 -19.64 1.55 -2.34
C HIS A 141 -19.67 0.16 -1.68
N GLU A 142 -19.96 -0.89 -2.45
CA GLU A 142 -19.90 -2.27 -1.92
C GLU A 142 -18.47 -2.68 -1.55
N ILE A 143 -17.46 -2.30 -2.33
CA ILE A 143 -16.05 -2.54 -1.98
C ILE A 143 -15.67 -1.82 -0.68
N LEU A 144 -16.09 -0.56 -0.52
CA LEU A 144 -15.85 0.20 0.72
C LEU A 144 -16.52 -0.43 1.94
N LYS A 145 -17.71 -1.04 1.77
CA LYS A 145 -18.36 -1.80 2.85
C LYS A 145 -17.54 -3.02 3.27
N VAL A 146 -16.94 -3.72 2.31
CA VAL A 146 -16.05 -4.85 2.61
C VAL A 146 -14.82 -4.36 3.38
N ALA A 147 -14.16 -3.32 2.87
CA ALA A 147 -12.97 -2.75 3.51
C ALA A 147 -13.26 -2.25 4.94
N SER A 148 -14.44 -1.64 5.17
CA SER A 148 -14.80 -1.09 6.49
C SER A 148 -15.00 -2.13 7.58
N LYS A 149 -15.29 -3.37 7.21
CA LYS A 149 -15.52 -4.47 8.17
C LYS A 149 -14.22 -5.14 8.61
N GLN A 150 -13.20 -5.16 7.76
CA GLN A 150 -11.91 -5.82 7.99
C GLN A 150 -12.04 -7.29 8.43
N GLU A 151 -13.04 -7.98 7.87
CA GLU A 151 -13.34 -9.38 8.20
C GLU A 151 -12.53 -10.37 7.35
N HIS A 152 -11.95 -9.90 6.23
CA HIS A 152 -11.28 -10.75 5.25
C HIS A 152 -9.77 -10.50 5.24
N HIS A 153 -9.01 -11.57 5.01
CA HIS A 153 -7.55 -11.54 4.95
C HIS A 153 -7.05 -12.43 3.82
N VAL A 154 -7.40 -12.07 2.57
CA VAL A 154 -6.92 -12.84 1.42
C VAL A 154 -5.41 -12.73 1.29
N ILE A 155 -4.79 -13.87 0.99
CA ILE A 155 -3.35 -13.99 0.72
C ILE A 155 -3.12 -14.51 -0.69
N PRO A 156 -2.03 -14.13 -1.37
CA PRO A 156 -1.69 -14.67 -2.68
C PRO A 156 -1.28 -16.14 -2.56
N VAL A 157 -1.79 -17.02 -3.45
CA VAL A 157 -1.46 -18.44 -3.42
C VAL A 157 -0.57 -18.89 -4.56
N ASP A 158 -0.47 -18.10 -5.63
CA ASP A 158 0.39 -18.31 -6.79
C ASP A 158 1.65 -17.42 -6.80
N TRP A 159 2.07 -16.92 -5.63
CA TRP A 159 3.17 -15.97 -5.47
C TRP A 159 4.55 -16.55 -5.88
N GLU A 160 4.72 -17.87 -5.91
CA GLU A 160 5.94 -18.51 -6.41
C GLU A 160 6.02 -18.54 -7.93
N GLU A 161 4.89 -18.37 -8.61
CA GLU A 161 4.78 -18.53 -10.07
C GLU A 161 4.84 -17.19 -10.82
N THR A 162 4.47 -16.09 -10.16
CA THR A 162 4.36 -14.77 -10.78
C THR A 162 4.74 -13.64 -9.83
N THR A 163 5.25 -12.55 -10.41
CA THR A 163 5.55 -11.30 -9.66
C THR A 163 4.30 -10.47 -9.35
N CYS A 164 3.17 -10.78 -9.98
CA CYS A 164 1.88 -10.15 -9.73
C CYS A 164 0.82 -11.25 -9.58
N PRO A 165 0.67 -11.82 -8.39
CA PRO A 165 -0.25 -12.92 -8.13
C PRO A 165 -1.68 -12.62 -8.54
N GLU A 166 -2.30 -13.54 -9.28
CA GLU A 166 -3.66 -13.43 -9.77
C GLU A 166 -4.66 -14.20 -8.90
N HIS A 167 -4.18 -15.18 -8.14
CA HIS A 167 -5.01 -16.04 -7.31
C HIS A 167 -4.81 -15.73 -5.83
N TRP A 168 -5.91 -15.36 -5.14
CA TRP A 168 -5.91 -14.93 -3.76
C TRP A 168 -7.00 -15.66 -2.97
N GLN A 169 -6.67 -16.13 -1.77
CA GLN A 169 -7.59 -16.90 -0.94
C GLN A 169 -7.61 -16.42 0.51
N ASP A 170 -8.80 -16.45 1.12
CA ASP A 170 -8.99 -16.45 2.56
C ASP A 170 -9.69 -17.76 2.94
N LYS A 171 -8.92 -18.69 3.50
CA LYS A 171 -9.41 -20.02 3.83
C LYS A 171 -10.37 -20.05 5.02
N ASP A 172 -10.25 -19.05 5.90
CA ASP A 172 -11.08 -18.98 7.12
C ASP A 172 -12.51 -18.53 6.77
N HIS A 173 -12.68 -17.80 5.67
CA HIS A 173 -13.96 -17.27 5.20
C HIS A 173 -14.43 -17.88 3.87
N ASP A 174 -13.77 -18.92 3.37
CA ASP A 174 -14.09 -19.60 2.08
C ASP A 174 -14.13 -18.62 0.90
N ILE A 175 -13.16 -17.69 0.86
CA ILE A 175 -13.01 -16.74 -0.23
C ILE A 175 -11.94 -17.24 -1.19
N ASP A 176 -12.29 -17.28 -2.47
CA ASP A 176 -11.39 -17.61 -3.58
C ASP A 176 -11.56 -16.56 -4.69
N CYS A 177 -10.53 -15.75 -4.89
CA CYS A 177 -10.54 -14.65 -5.84
C CYS A 177 -9.51 -14.88 -6.95
N LYS A 178 -9.93 -14.63 -8.18
CA LYS A 178 -9.04 -14.61 -9.34
C LYS A 178 -9.14 -13.27 -10.03
N TYR A 179 -7.97 -12.63 -10.19
CA TYR A 179 -7.84 -11.33 -10.83
C TYR A 179 -7.09 -11.47 -12.14
N GLN A 180 -7.28 -10.51 -13.03
CA GLN A 180 -6.59 -10.43 -14.32
C GLN A 180 -5.85 -9.12 -14.39
N TRP A 181 -4.55 -9.17 -14.07
CA TRP A 181 -3.71 -7.98 -13.99
C TRP A 181 -3.07 -7.58 -15.32
N PHE A 182 -3.13 -8.46 -16.32
CA PHE A 182 -2.49 -8.25 -17.61
C PHE A 182 -3.50 -7.73 -18.63
N GLU A 183 -3.54 -6.42 -18.78
CA GLU A 183 -4.26 -5.75 -19.87
C GLU A 183 -3.23 -4.97 -20.71
N GLU A 184 -3.29 -5.12 -22.04
CA GLU A 184 -2.46 -4.33 -22.94
C GLU A 184 -3.01 -2.89 -23.01
N THR A 185 -2.54 -2.02 -22.12
CA THR A 185 -2.93 -0.60 -22.10
C THR A 185 -2.18 0.24 -23.14
N GLY A 186 -1.18 -0.33 -23.81
CA GLY A 186 -0.29 0.40 -24.72
C GLY A 186 0.70 1.33 -24.03
N LEU A 187 0.54 1.62 -22.75
CA LEU A 187 1.45 2.44 -21.95
C LEU A 187 2.44 1.53 -21.23
N LYS A 188 3.73 1.75 -21.45
CA LYS A 188 4.80 1.01 -20.78
C LYS A 188 5.31 1.79 -19.60
N PHE A 189 5.37 1.16 -18.45
CA PHE A 189 6.09 1.63 -17.29
C PHE A 189 7.47 0.99 -17.28
N ASN A 190 8.53 1.80 -17.23
CA ASN A 190 9.90 1.34 -17.05
C ASN A 190 10.37 1.73 -15.65
N PRO A 191 10.48 0.79 -14.71
CA PRO A 191 10.96 1.05 -13.36
C PRO A 191 12.50 1.14 -13.39
N ASN A 192 13.06 2.27 -13.79
CA ASN A 192 14.50 2.52 -13.67
C ASN A 192 14.81 3.13 -12.31
#